data_fdd930bf0f77be1b8d7ba8d111361b68
#
_entry.id   fdd930bf0f77be1b8d7ba8d111361b68
#
_cell.length_a   1.000
_cell.length_b   1.000
_cell.length_c   1.000
_cell.angle_alpha   90.00
_cell.angle_beta   90.00
_cell.angle_gamma   90.00
#
_symmetry.space_group_name_H-M   'P 1'
#
loop_
_entity.id
_entity.type
_entity.pdbx_description
1 polymer ?
#
loop_
_entity_poly.entity_id
_entity_poly.type
_entity_poly.pdbx_seq_one_letter_code
_entity_poly.pdbx_strand_id
1 'polypeptide(L)'
;MEPPPVPKFNGTSYITQRAAEAVYSTEGKAQIKETINYYMSNAKIMKEGLEATGLKVYGGVNAPYLWVKTPNGLSSWRFFEQMLYEANVVGTPGVGSAPAVRDISD
;
A
#
# COMPACT_ATOMS: atom_id res chain seq x y z
N MET A 1 5.40 38.51 29.02
CA MET A 1 5.62 37.06 29.22
C MET A 1 4.60 36.35 28.35
N GLU A 2 5.05 35.73 27.27
CA GLU A 2 4.15 34.92 26.40
C GLU A 2 3.65 33.70 27.20
N PRO A 3 2.35 33.38 27.11
CA PRO A 3 1.86 32.14 27.72
C PRO A 3 2.59 30.94 27.10
N PRO A 4 2.87 29.84 27.87
CA PRO A 4 3.52 28.66 27.35
C PRO A 4 2.66 28.11 26.21
N PRO A 5 3.31 27.56 25.15
CA PRO A 5 2.56 27.00 24.02
C PRO A 5 1.64 25.89 24.51
N VAL A 6 0.35 26.05 24.26
CA VAL A 6 -0.65 25.02 24.58
C VAL A 6 -0.31 23.79 23.77
N PRO A 7 -0.14 22.61 24.40
CA PRO A 7 0.17 21.40 23.66
C PRO A 7 -0.95 21.12 22.64
N LYS A 8 -0.59 20.94 21.38
CA LYS A 8 -1.52 20.74 20.28
C LYS A 8 -2.26 19.40 20.38
N PHE A 9 -1.68 18.45 21.09
CA PHE A 9 -2.21 17.09 21.28
C PHE A 9 -1.95 16.62 22.72
N ASN A 10 -2.87 15.81 23.25
CA ASN A 10 -2.77 15.26 24.61
C ASN A 10 -1.78 14.10 24.75
N GLY A 11 -1.12 13.72 23.67
CA GLY A 11 -0.22 12.55 23.64
C GLY A 11 -0.97 11.23 23.53
N THR A 12 -0.20 10.19 23.24
CA THR A 12 -0.70 8.81 23.08
C THR A 12 -0.89 8.17 24.45
N SER A 13 -1.93 7.34 24.62
CA SER A 13 -2.18 6.61 25.87
C SER A 13 -0.99 5.71 26.21
N TYR A 14 -0.76 5.50 27.51
CA TYR A 14 0.33 4.64 28.00
C TYR A 14 0.24 3.21 27.50
N ILE A 15 -0.96 2.65 27.42
CA ILE A 15 -1.20 1.30 26.89
C ILE A 15 -0.71 1.18 25.45
N THR A 16 -1.02 2.17 24.61
CA THR A 16 -0.56 2.22 23.22
C THR A 16 0.96 2.35 23.13
N GLN A 17 1.57 3.14 24.01
CA GLN A 17 3.03 3.25 24.07
C GLN A 17 3.71 1.94 24.42
N ARG A 18 3.17 1.20 25.39
CA ARG A 18 3.70 -0.13 25.76
C ARG A 18 3.53 -1.17 24.65
N ALA A 19 2.41 -1.12 23.94
CA ALA A 19 2.19 -1.97 22.77
C ALA A 19 3.19 -1.65 21.65
N ALA A 20 3.45 -0.38 21.39
CA ALA A 20 4.44 0.06 20.39
C ALA A 20 5.87 -0.38 20.78
N GLU A 21 6.23 -0.33 22.06
CA GLU A 21 7.53 -0.80 22.55
C GLU A 21 7.75 -2.29 22.28
N ALA A 22 6.70 -3.12 22.36
CA ALA A 22 6.78 -4.56 22.12
C ALA A 22 7.28 -4.90 20.71
N VAL A 23 7.11 -4.02 19.73
CA VAL A 23 7.66 -4.14 18.37
C VAL A 23 9.18 -4.30 18.36
N TYR A 24 9.87 -3.71 19.32
CA TYR A 24 11.33 -3.75 19.44
C TYR A 24 11.87 -4.96 20.20
N SER A 25 11.02 -5.74 20.83
CA SER A 25 11.41 -6.98 21.48
C SER A 25 11.92 -8.02 20.45
N THR A 26 12.69 -9.01 20.92
CA THR A 26 13.18 -10.09 20.05
C THR A 26 12.00 -10.86 19.42
N GLU A 27 11.00 -11.15 20.21
CA GLU A 27 9.79 -11.85 19.76
C GLU A 27 8.98 -10.98 18.78
N GLY A 28 8.74 -9.70 19.11
CA GLY A 28 8.03 -8.77 18.24
C GLY A 28 8.70 -8.60 16.87
N LYS A 29 10.02 -8.49 16.83
CA LYS A 29 10.79 -8.43 15.58
C LYS A 29 10.64 -9.71 14.76
N ALA A 30 10.66 -10.88 15.39
CA ALA A 30 10.48 -12.15 14.69
C ALA A 30 9.09 -12.26 14.07
N GLN A 31 8.04 -11.93 14.83
CA GLN A 31 6.65 -11.94 14.34
C GLN A 31 6.42 -10.94 13.22
N ILE A 32 6.98 -9.73 13.31
CA ILE A 32 6.89 -8.71 12.26
C ILE A 32 7.57 -9.21 10.99
N LYS A 33 8.76 -9.82 11.11
CA LYS A 33 9.47 -10.37 9.96
C LYS A 33 8.66 -11.45 9.25
N GLU A 34 8.03 -12.34 10.00
CA GLU A 34 7.14 -13.37 9.46
C GLU A 34 5.96 -12.76 8.71
N THR A 35 5.29 -11.77 9.32
CA THR A 35 4.17 -11.04 8.70
C THR A 35 4.60 -10.34 7.40
N ILE A 36 5.75 -9.67 7.42
CA ILE A 36 6.28 -9.00 6.23
C ILE A 36 6.59 -10.01 5.13
N ASN A 37 7.20 -11.14 5.47
CA ASN A 37 7.50 -12.20 4.50
C ASN A 37 6.22 -12.75 3.86
N TYR A 38 5.15 -12.89 4.64
CA TYR A 38 3.85 -13.30 4.13
C TYR A 38 3.30 -12.30 3.11
N TYR A 39 3.31 -11.00 3.43
CA TYR A 39 2.86 -9.95 2.51
C TYR A 39 3.70 -9.89 1.23
N MET A 40 5.03 -10.03 1.35
CA MET A 40 5.92 -10.03 0.19
C MET A 40 5.73 -11.25 -0.70
N SER A 41 5.44 -12.41 -0.10
CA SER A 41 5.07 -13.62 -0.84
C SER A 41 3.79 -13.43 -1.65
N ASN A 42 2.76 -12.83 -1.04
CA ASN A 42 1.52 -12.50 -1.74
C ASN A 42 1.76 -11.51 -2.89
N ALA A 43 2.56 -10.47 -2.66
CA ALA A 43 2.90 -9.50 -3.70
C ALA A 43 3.61 -10.16 -4.89
N LYS A 44 4.51 -11.12 -4.62
CA LYS A 44 5.20 -11.89 -5.66
C LYS A 44 4.20 -12.70 -6.51
N ILE A 45 3.31 -13.46 -5.87
CA ILE A 45 2.29 -14.25 -6.56
C ILE A 45 1.39 -13.37 -7.42
N MET A 46 0.92 -12.24 -6.87
CA MET A 46 0.11 -11.28 -7.61
C MET A 46 0.85 -10.69 -8.80
N LYS A 47 2.11 -10.32 -8.62
CA LYS A 47 2.95 -9.76 -9.69
C LYS A 47 3.11 -10.76 -10.82
N GLU A 48 3.52 -11.98 -10.53
CA GLU A 48 3.70 -13.05 -11.51
C GLU A 48 2.39 -13.36 -12.26
N GLY A 49 1.27 -13.40 -11.54
CA GLY A 49 -0.06 -13.60 -12.15
C GLY A 49 -0.47 -12.47 -13.09
N LEU A 50 -0.27 -11.23 -12.70
CA LEU A 50 -0.59 -10.07 -13.53
C LEU A 50 0.34 -9.96 -14.75
N GLU A 51 1.63 -10.20 -14.59
CA GLU A 51 2.60 -10.21 -15.70
C GLU A 51 2.30 -11.34 -16.70
N ALA A 52 1.83 -12.49 -16.24
CA ALA A 52 1.41 -13.61 -17.10
C ALA A 52 0.22 -13.26 -18.01
N THR A 53 -0.61 -12.27 -17.63
CA THR A 53 -1.69 -11.74 -18.48
C THR A 53 -1.21 -10.72 -19.51
N GLY A 54 0.08 -10.39 -19.53
CA GLY A 54 0.67 -9.37 -20.41
C GLY A 54 0.59 -7.94 -19.85
N LEU A 55 0.11 -7.76 -18.62
CA LEU A 55 0.11 -6.45 -17.96
C LEU A 55 1.51 -6.05 -17.49
N LYS A 56 1.81 -4.78 -17.59
CA LYS A 56 3.08 -4.23 -17.11
C LYS A 56 2.93 -3.84 -15.64
N VAL A 57 3.74 -4.48 -14.78
CA VAL A 57 3.65 -4.33 -13.33
C VAL A 57 4.95 -3.81 -12.74
N TYR A 58 4.85 -2.85 -11.83
CA TYR A 58 5.97 -2.25 -11.12
C TYR A 58 5.80 -2.46 -9.61
N GLY A 59 6.89 -2.41 -8.87
CA GLY A 59 6.87 -2.59 -7.41
C GLY A 59 6.93 -4.04 -6.95
N GLY A 60 6.46 -4.31 -5.74
CA GLY A 60 6.47 -5.66 -5.15
C GLY A 60 7.85 -6.17 -4.73
N VAL A 61 8.85 -5.28 -4.57
CA VAL A 61 10.23 -5.64 -4.19
C VAL A 61 10.54 -5.19 -2.76
N ASN A 62 10.32 -3.92 -2.45
CA ASN A 62 10.60 -3.34 -1.14
C ASN A 62 9.33 -3.06 -0.32
N ALA A 63 8.17 -3.21 -0.93
CA ALA A 63 6.86 -3.04 -0.32
C ALA A 63 5.85 -3.95 -1.02
N PRO A 64 4.77 -4.37 -0.36
CA PRO A 64 3.78 -5.29 -0.94
C PRO A 64 2.83 -4.61 -1.94
N TYR A 65 3.11 -3.39 -2.34
CA TYR A 65 2.29 -2.63 -3.28
C TYR A 65 2.76 -2.85 -4.71
N LEU A 66 1.79 -3.03 -5.61
CA LEU A 66 2.00 -3.19 -7.04
C LEU A 66 1.36 -2.02 -7.78
N TRP A 67 2.08 -1.46 -8.74
CA TRP A 67 1.56 -0.52 -9.70
C TRP A 67 1.38 -1.23 -11.04
N VAL A 68 0.16 -1.20 -11.55
CA VAL A 68 -0.19 -1.82 -12.81
C VAL A 68 -0.42 -0.73 -13.85
N LYS A 69 0.31 -0.78 -14.97
CA LYS A 69 0.02 0.10 -16.10
C LYS A 69 -1.31 -0.33 -16.73
N THR A 70 -2.23 0.63 -16.87
CA THR A 70 -3.53 0.37 -17.50
C THR A 70 -3.34 -0.09 -18.96
N PRO A 71 -4.05 -1.14 -19.39
CA PRO A 71 -3.96 -1.62 -20.77
C PRO A 71 -4.70 -0.70 -21.74
N ASN A 72 -4.29 -0.74 -23.00
CA ASN A 72 -5.01 -0.12 -24.14
C ASN A 72 -5.34 1.37 -23.98
N GLY A 73 -4.52 2.13 -23.25
CA GLY A 73 -4.75 3.56 -23.04
C GLY A 73 -5.98 3.89 -22.19
N LEU A 74 -6.49 2.93 -21.42
CA LEU A 74 -7.58 3.17 -20.47
C LEU A 74 -7.13 4.12 -19.36
N SER A 75 -8.03 5.02 -18.93
CA SER A 75 -7.79 5.79 -17.72
C SER A 75 -7.83 4.89 -16.49
N SER A 76 -7.16 5.29 -15.41
CA SER A 76 -7.12 4.50 -14.17
C SER A 76 -8.50 4.26 -13.56
N TRP A 77 -9.44 5.19 -13.69
CA TRP A 77 -10.83 5.01 -13.25
C TRP A 77 -11.59 3.98 -14.09
N ARG A 78 -11.44 4.04 -15.42
CA ARG A 78 -12.08 3.05 -16.31
C ARG A 78 -11.55 1.65 -16.07
N PHE A 79 -10.25 1.49 -15.87
CA PHE A 79 -9.65 0.20 -15.56
C PHE A 79 -10.06 -0.31 -14.18
N PHE A 80 -10.20 0.57 -13.20
CA PHE A 80 -10.75 0.23 -11.87
C PHE A 80 -12.18 -0.32 -11.99
N GLU A 81 -13.05 0.37 -12.71
CA GLU A 81 -14.45 -0.08 -12.93
C GLU A 81 -14.48 -1.45 -13.62
N GLN A 82 -13.67 -1.65 -14.64
CA GLN A 82 -13.59 -2.92 -15.35
C GLN A 82 -13.13 -4.05 -14.43
N MET A 83 -12.07 -3.86 -13.66
CA MET A 83 -11.61 -4.85 -12.67
C MET A 83 -12.69 -5.17 -11.62
N LEU A 84 -13.40 -4.15 -11.16
CA LEU A 84 -14.43 -4.31 -10.14
C LEU A 84 -15.61 -5.13 -10.67
N TYR A 85 -16.15 -4.77 -11.84
CA TYR A 85 -17.38 -5.39 -12.35
C TYR A 85 -17.16 -6.70 -13.12
N GLU A 86 -16.03 -6.86 -13.79
CA GLU A 86 -15.76 -8.05 -14.60
C GLU A 86 -14.92 -9.10 -13.86
N ALA A 87 -13.97 -8.67 -13.02
CA ALA A 87 -13.07 -9.57 -12.30
C ALA A 87 -13.33 -9.66 -10.78
N ASN A 88 -14.23 -8.85 -10.22
CA ASN A 88 -14.49 -8.72 -8.78
C ASN A 88 -13.22 -8.35 -7.98
N VAL A 89 -12.34 -7.57 -8.58
CA VAL A 89 -11.09 -7.11 -7.97
C VAL A 89 -11.19 -5.62 -7.68
N VAL A 90 -10.93 -5.26 -6.43
CA VAL A 90 -10.87 -3.86 -5.98
C VAL A 90 -9.43 -3.39 -6.01
N GLY A 91 -9.14 -2.39 -6.84
CA GLY A 91 -7.87 -1.68 -6.87
C GLY A 91 -8.04 -0.23 -6.42
N THR A 92 -6.93 0.52 -6.38
CA THR A 92 -6.98 1.96 -6.15
C THR A 92 -6.55 2.67 -7.44
N PRO A 93 -7.39 3.51 -8.04
CA PRO A 93 -6.98 4.30 -9.21
C PRO A 93 -5.79 5.20 -8.87
N GLY A 94 -4.74 5.18 -9.71
CA GLY A 94 -3.51 5.91 -9.46
C GLY A 94 -3.74 7.42 -9.28
N VAL A 95 -4.58 8.02 -10.10
CA VAL A 95 -4.97 9.45 -9.99
C VAL A 95 -5.73 9.79 -8.70
N GLY A 96 -6.35 8.80 -8.06
CA GLY A 96 -7.00 8.96 -6.75
C GLY A 96 -6.03 8.92 -5.58
N SER A 97 -4.84 8.37 -5.77
CA SER A 97 -3.82 8.24 -4.71
C SER A 97 -2.95 9.49 -4.58
N ALA A 98 -2.75 10.24 -5.65
CA ALA A 98 -2.01 11.50 -5.64
C ALA A 98 -2.47 12.40 -6.80
N PRO A 99 -2.85 13.65 -6.53
CA PRO A 99 -3.30 14.60 -7.57
C PRO A 99 -2.27 14.89 -8.68
N ALA A 100 -0.99 14.61 -8.40
CA ALA A 100 0.13 14.82 -9.34
C ALA A 100 0.47 13.58 -10.19
N VAL A 101 -0.12 12.43 -9.91
CA VAL A 101 0.05 11.23 -10.74
C VAL A 101 -0.90 11.36 -11.92
N ARG A 102 -0.38 11.86 -13.04
CA ARG A 102 -1.08 11.77 -14.33
C ARG A 102 -1.16 10.30 -14.72
N ASP A 103 -2.21 9.92 -15.43
CA ASP A 103 -2.30 8.60 -16.05
C ASP A 103 -1.00 8.36 -16.83
N ILE A 104 -0.27 7.29 -16.49
CA ILE A 104 0.93 6.88 -17.21
C ILE A 104 0.43 6.20 -18.50
N SER A 105 -0.12 7.01 -19.38
CA SER A 105 -0.66 6.57 -20.67
C SER A 105 0.31 6.83 -21.83
N ASP A 106 1.49 7.45 -21.55
CA ASP A 106 2.52 7.73 -22.56
C ASP A 106 3.75 6.84 -22.40
#